data_6e9319e9c2cdf127ab1dab78fa8e44fd
#
_entry.id   6e9319e9c2cdf127ab1dab78fa8e44fd
#
_cell.length_a   1.000
_cell.length_b   1.000
_cell.length_c   1.000
_cell.angle_alpha   90.00
_cell.angle_beta   90.00
_cell.angle_gamma   90.00
#
_symmetry.space_group_name_H-M   'P 1'
#
loop_
_entity.id
_entity.type
_entity.pdbx_description
1 polymer ?
#
loop_
_entity_poly.entity_id
_entity_poly.type
_entity_poly.pdbx_seq_one_letter_code
_entity_poly.pdbx_strand_id
1 'polypeptide(L)'
;DRAAADTVPSASAQENGGGGGQQPAPQQAEAKPEIAGVSVANNLSTQADNNQKYLSDGDTSRPWFSHNTGSPDLVQPIDIEIKLKSRAKVSEIDLQGTNEGGRLEIRATDLSNAGGGTVLAEGAFTSGSTTFKVDNPQEVDTIVIRVTQLPKNSDPTEFPYKATVTEVTIK
;
A
#
# COMPACT_ATOMS: atom_id res chain seq x y z
N ASP A 1 39.53 -50.17 32.48
CA ASP A 1 39.23 -49.62 32.23
C ASP A 1 38.79 -48.90 31.70
N ARG A 2 38.53 -48.56 31.44
CA ARG A 2 38.15 -47.78 31.00
C ARG A 2 37.62 -47.02 30.33
N ALA A 3 37.48 -46.95 30.21
CA ALA A 3 36.98 -46.26 29.64
C ALA A 3 36.47 -45.65 29.11
N ALA A 4 36.45 -45.48 28.98
CA ALA A 4 35.94 -44.83 28.46
C ALA A 4 35.52 -44.18 27.87
N ALA A 5 35.53 -44.06 27.71
CA ALA A 5 35.12 -43.42 27.16
C ALA A 5 34.59 -42.90 26.52
N ASP A 6 34.46 -42.74 26.37
CA ASP A 6 33.99 -42.18 25.83
C ASP A 6 33.45 -41.59 25.25
N THR A 7 33.37 -41.51 25.32
CA THR A 7 32.89 -40.91 24.81
C THR A 7 32.53 -40.15 24.23
N VAL A 8 32.53 -39.97 24.22
CA VAL A 8 32.24 -39.19 23.67
C VAL A 8 31.89 -38.73 22.92
N PRO A 9 31.91 -38.80 22.97
CA PRO A 9 31.56 -38.21 22.12
C PRO A 9 31.02 -37.74 21.61
N SER A 10 31.03 -37.62 21.68
CA SER A 10 30.64 -37.16 21.08
C SER A 10 30.26 -36.44 20.69
N ALA A 11 30.42 -36.30 20.82
CA ALA A 11 30.18 -35.60 20.34
C ALA A 11 29.78 -35.11 19.73
N SER A 12 29.78 -35.22 19.79
CA SER A 12 29.52 -34.78 19.06
C SER A 12 28.95 -34.31 18.56
N ALA A 13 29.05 -34.33 18.81
CA ALA A 13 28.62 -33.88 18.21
C ALA A 13 28.18 -33.22 17.80
N GLN A 14 28.15 -33.08 17.90
CA GLN A 14 27.82 -32.52 17.40
C GLN A 14 27.53 -32.00 16.72
N GLU A 15 27.70 -32.03 16.74
CA GLU A 15 27.52 -31.62 15.91
C GLU A 15 26.93 -31.19 15.41
N ASN A 16 27.04 -31.27 15.64
CA ASN A 16 26.57 -30.98 14.97
C ASN A 16 26.35 -30.42 14.55
N GLY A 17 26.63 -30.24 14.86
CA GLY A 17 26.58 -29.66 14.27
C GLY A 17 26.40 -29.25 13.73
N GLY A 18 26.57 -29.22 13.63
CA GLY A 18 26.46 -28.77 12.90
C GLY A 18 26.00 -28.48 12.34
N GLY A 19 26.07 -28.54 12.25
CA GLY A 19 25.58 -28.26 11.36
C GLY A 19 24.84 -27.63 11.16
N GLY A 20 24.76 -27.58 11.67
CA GLY A 20 23.83 -27.02 11.44
C GLY A 20 23.73 -25.97 10.77
N GLY A 21 24.37 -25.47 10.88
CA GLY A 21 24.17 -24.38 10.29
C GLY A 21 23.57 -24.35 9.04
N GLN A 22 23.60 -25.27 8.43
CA GLN A 22 22.95 -25.17 7.39
C GLN A 22 21.62 -25.28 7.52
N GLN A 23 21.22 -25.53 8.59
CA GLN A 23 19.87 -25.27 8.86
C GLN A 23 19.65 -23.83 8.63
N PRO A 24 18.95 -23.44 7.63
CA PRO A 24 18.61 -22.03 7.51
C PRO A 24 17.86 -21.63 8.74
N ALA A 25 18.01 -20.42 9.11
CA ALA A 25 17.17 -19.88 10.15
C ALA A 25 15.74 -20.24 9.87
N PRO A 26 14.94 -20.50 10.87
CA PRO A 26 13.54 -20.73 10.63
C PRO A 26 13.00 -19.63 9.75
N GLN A 27 12.29 -20.02 8.74
CA GLN A 27 11.70 -19.05 7.87
C GLN A 27 10.67 -18.30 8.66
N GLN A 28 10.95 -17.06 8.90
CA GLN A 28 9.91 -16.22 9.45
C GLN A 28 9.02 -15.82 8.30
N ALA A 29 7.75 -15.90 8.51
CA ALA A 29 6.80 -15.38 7.55
C ALA A 29 7.09 -13.91 7.35
N GLU A 30 7.06 -13.45 6.12
CA GLU A 30 7.18 -12.03 5.84
C GLU A 30 6.02 -11.31 6.52
N ALA A 31 6.29 -10.12 7.01
CA ALA A 31 5.26 -9.28 7.62
C ALA A 31 4.18 -9.00 6.58
N LYS A 32 2.92 -9.22 6.94
CA LYS A 32 1.82 -8.81 6.10
C LYS A 32 1.72 -7.30 6.18
N PRO A 33 1.50 -6.64 5.04
CA PRO A 33 1.29 -5.20 5.09
C PRO A 33 -0.03 -4.89 5.80
N GLU A 34 0.04 -4.01 6.78
CA GLU A 34 -1.13 -3.55 7.52
C GLU A 34 -1.11 -2.04 7.57
N ILE A 35 -2.27 -1.43 7.36
CA ILE A 35 -2.39 0.02 7.35
C ILE A 35 -2.48 0.53 8.78
N ALA A 36 -1.58 1.45 9.13
CA ALA A 36 -1.63 2.16 10.40
C ALA A 36 -2.54 3.38 10.29
N GLY A 37 -2.54 4.04 9.15
CA GLY A 37 -3.37 5.21 8.96
C GLY A 37 -3.31 5.70 7.52
N VAL A 38 -4.32 6.47 7.13
CA VAL A 38 -4.41 7.07 5.81
C VAL A 38 -4.70 8.55 6.00
N SER A 39 -3.97 9.39 5.27
CA SER A 39 -4.21 10.82 5.26
C SER A 39 -4.21 11.32 3.82
N VAL A 40 -4.87 12.46 3.60
CA VAL A 40 -5.01 13.03 2.26
C VAL A 40 -4.50 14.45 2.26
N ALA A 41 -3.66 14.78 1.29
CA ALA A 41 -3.12 16.12 1.10
C ALA A 41 -3.63 16.71 -0.22
N ASN A 42 -3.84 18.02 -0.21
CA ASN A 42 -4.20 18.80 -1.38
C ASN A 42 -5.60 18.53 -1.93
N ASN A 43 -6.48 17.98 -1.09
CA ASN A 43 -7.88 17.87 -1.44
C ASN A 43 -8.60 19.15 -1.07
N LEU A 44 -9.20 19.80 -2.05
CA LEU A 44 -9.88 21.08 -1.85
C LEU A 44 -11.37 20.92 -1.55
N SER A 45 -11.84 19.70 -1.32
CA SER A 45 -13.24 19.49 -0.94
C SER A 45 -13.53 20.12 0.43
N THR A 46 -14.64 20.86 0.50
CA THR A 46 -15.07 21.51 1.74
C THR A 46 -16.31 20.85 2.31
N GLN A 47 -16.74 19.72 1.77
CA GLN A 47 -17.96 19.05 2.25
C GLN A 47 -17.69 18.46 3.64
N ALA A 48 -18.62 18.75 4.57
CA ALA A 48 -18.43 18.41 5.97
C ALA A 48 -18.44 16.90 6.23
N ASP A 49 -19.11 16.12 5.39
CA ASP A 49 -19.20 14.68 5.52
C ASP A 49 -18.05 13.94 4.84
N ASN A 50 -17.14 14.66 4.21
CA ASN A 50 -15.98 14.05 3.57
C ASN A 50 -14.87 13.85 4.61
N ASN A 51 -14.48 12.59 4.84
CA ASN A 51 -13.51 12.29 5.88
C ASN A 51 -12.52 11.25 5.37
N GLN A 52 -11.23 11.58 5.50
CA GLN A 52 -10.17 10.68 5.06
C GLN A 52 -10.18 9.33 5.81
N LYS A 53 -10.79 9.26 6.99
CA LYS A 53 -10.92 8.00 7.71
C LYS A 53 -11.77 6.98 6.97
N TYR A 54 -12.65 7.43 6.07
CA TYR A 54 -13.47 6.52 5.29
C TYR A 54 -12.64 5.64 4.37
N LEU A 55 -11.40 6.04 4.06
CA LEU A 55 -10.51 5.26 3.20
C LEU A 55 -10.02 3.97 3.85
N SER A 56 -10.10 3.85 5.19
CA SER A 56 -9.51 2.71 5.89
C SER A 56 -10.31 2.28 7.13
N ASP A 57 -11.60 2.56 7.16
CA ASP A 57 -12.44 2.23 8.33
C ASP A 57 -13.17 0.89 8.20
N GLY A 58 -13.01 0.20 7.07
CA GLY A 58 -13.66 -1.09 6.84
C GLY A 58 -15.13 -0.98 6.45
N ASP A 59 -15.66 0.24 6.31
CA ASP A 59 -17.05 0.49 5.98
C ASP A 59 -17.15 1.04 4.55
N THR A 60 -17.57 0.20 3.62
CA THR A 60 -17.65 0.58 2.21
C THR A 60 -18.92 1.38 1.86
N SER A 61 -19.75 1.70 2.84
CA SER A 61 -20.98 2.45 2.60
C SER A 61 -20.76 3.95 2.54
N ARG A 62 -19.60 4.45 2.99
CA ARG A 62 -19.30 5.87 3.04
C ARG A 62 -18.04 6.18 2.25
N PRO A 63 -18.18 6.88 1.11
CA PRO A 63 -17.00 7.21 0.31
C PRO A 63 -16.26 8.42 0.84
N TRP A 64 -14.95 8.37 0.71
CA TRP A 64 -14.15 9.57 0.63
C TRP A 64 -14.27 10.09 -0.81
N PHE A 65 -14.24 11.41 -0.98
CA PHE A 65 -14.26 11.97 -2.33
C PHE A 65 -13.38 13.21 -2.41
N SER A 66 -12.86 13.45 -3.62
CA SER A 66 -12.10 14.63 -3.94
C SER A 66 -13.02 15.84 -4.12
N HIS A 67 -12.42 17.03 -4.22
CA HIS A 67 -13.15 18.15 -4.80
C HIS A 67 -13.51 17.81 -6.25
N ASN A 68 -14.50 18.46 -6.78
CA ASN A 68 -14.95 18.24 -8.16
C ASN A 68 -14.47 19.38 -9.05
N THR A 69 -14.28 19.07 -10.33
CA THR A 69 -13.70 20.02 -11.27
C THR A 69 -14.36 19.93 -12.64
N GLY A 70 -14.20 20.99 -13.42
CA GLY A 70 -14.66 21.01 -14.81
C GLY A 70 -13.68 20.39 -15.79
N SER A 71 -12.45 20.12 -15.37
CA SER A 71 -11.41 19.48 -16.17
C SER A 71 -10.83 18.30 -15.37
N PRO A 72 -10.42 17.22 -16.02
CA PRO A 72 -9.80 16.11 -15.30
C PRO A 72 -8.43 16.49 -14.74
N ASP A 73 -7.75 17.46 -15.32
CA ASP A 73 -6.39 17.80 -14.92
C ASP A 73 -6.38 18.55 -13.60
N LEU A 74 -5.54 18.09 -12.68
CA LEU A 74 -5.34 18.75 -11.40
C LEU A 74 -4.10 19.64 -11.49
N VAL A 75 -4.24 20.88 -11.04
CA VAL A 75 -3.10 21.81 -10.95
C VAL A 75 -2.10 21.26 -9.94
N GLN A 76 -2.60 20.71 -8.85
CA GLN A 76 -1.78 20.07 -7.83
C GLN A 76 -2.32 18.67 -7.57
N PRO A 77 -1.48 17.64 -7.65
CA PRO A 77 -1.95 16.28 -7.40
C PRO A 77 -2.52 16.13 -5.99
N ILE A 78 -3.50 15.25 -5.87
CA ILE A 78 -4.00 14.84 -4.57
C ILE A 78 -3.20 13.63 -4.14
N ASP A 79 -2.59 13.69 -2.96
CA ASP A 79 -1.81 12.58 -2.42
C ASP A 79 -2.58 11.90 -1.29
N ILE A 80 -2.82 10.61 -1.46
CA ILE A 80 -3.36 9.75 -0.41
C ILE A 80 -2.18 9.00 0.17
N GLU A 81 -1.80 9.32 1.40
CA GLU A 81 -0.66 8.71 2.05
C GLU A 81 -1.12 7.57 2.94
N ILE A 82 -0.55 6.40 2.71
CA ILE A 82 -0.83 5.18 3.47
C ILE A 82 0.41 4.84 4.27
N LYS A 83 0.31 4.94 5.60
CA LYS A 83 1.39 4.52 6.49
C LYS A 83 1.13 3.11 6.96
N LEU A 84 2.16 2.28 6.89
CA LEU A 84 2.08 0.90 7.36
C LEU A 84 2.45 0.83 8.84
N LYS A 85 1.92 -0.18 9.53
CA LYS A 85 2.25 -0.42 10.94
C LYS A 85 3.71 -0.81 11.11
N SER A 86 4.27 -1.51 10.12
CA SER A 86 5.68 -1.86 10.06
C SER A 86 6.06 -2.04 8.61
N ARG A 87 7.36 -1.99 8.34
CA ARG A 87 7.83 -2.18 6.97
C ARG A 87 7.40 -3.55 6.47
N ALA A 88 6.90 -3.58 5.25
CA ALA A 88 6.42 -4.80 4.62
C ALA A 88 6.45 -4.65 3.10
N LYS A 89 6.46 -5.78 2.41
CA LYS A 89 6.29 -5.77 0.96
C LYS A 89 4.83 -5.61 0.63
N VAL A 90 4.53 -4.68 -0.26
CA VAL A 90 3.18 -4.45 -0.76
C VAL A 90 3.15 -4.87 -2.22
N SER A 91 2.41 -5.91 -2.52
CA SER A 91 2.32 -6.46 -3.88
C SER A 91 1.06 -6.03 -4.62
N GLU A 92 0.07 -5.50 -3.89
CA GLU A 92 -1.19 -5.11 -4.50
C GLU A 92 -1.84 -4.00 -3.71
N ILE A 93 -2.37 -3.02 -4.42
CA ILE A 93 -3.18 -1.95 -3.84
C ILE A 93 -4.54 -1.98 -4.53
N ASP A 94 -5.62 -2.00 -3.75
CA ASP A 94 -6.97 -2.05 -4.26
C ASP A 94 -7.77 -0.87 -3.72
N LEU A 95 -8.40 -0.13 -4.63
CA LEU A 95 -9.26 1.00 -4.31
C LEU A 95 -10.68 0.61 -4.68
N GLN A 96 -11.58 0.57 -3.71
CA GLN A 96 -12.96 0.20 -3.95
C GLN A 96 -13.83 1.43 -4.12
N GLY A 97 -14.91 1.29 -4.87
CA GLY A 97 -15.89 2.36 -5.04
C GLY A 97 -15.42 3.47 -5.98
N THR A 98 -14.64 3.12 -6.99
CA THR A 98 -14.08 4.09 -7.92
C THR A 98 -14.90 4.19 -9.19
N ASN A 99 -14.79 5.33 -9.88
CA ASN A 99 -15.31 5.54 -11.23
C ASN A 99 -14.15 5.53 -12.22
N GLU A 100 -14.47 5.32 -13.48
CA GLU A 100 -13.45 5.21 -14.52
C GLU A 100 -12.84 6.54 -14.92
N GLY A 101 -11.63 6.49 -15.42
CA GLY A 101 -10.92 7.63 -15.99
C GLY A 101 -9.83 8.15 -15.10
N GLY A 102 -9.35 9.33 -15.43
CA GLY A 102 -8.29 9.96 -14.67
C GLY A 102 -6.97 9.23 -14.74
N ARG A 103 -6.07 9.60 -13.83
CA ARG A 103 -4.75 8.98 -13.77
C ARG A 103 -4.21 9.06 -12.35
N LEU A 104 -3.56 7.98 -11.93
CA LEU A 104 -2.94 7.94 -10.61
C LEU A 104 -1.67 7.10 -10.66
N GLU A 105 -0.78 7.39 -9.71
CA GLU A 105 0.47 6.68 -9.52
C GLU A 105 0.52 6.12 -8.11
N ILE A 106 1.10 4.93 -7.99
CA ILE A 106 1.41 4.34 -6.69
C ILE A 106 2.89 4.57 -6.47
N ARG A 107 3.25 5.25 -5.38
CA ARG A 107 4.63 5.62 -5.08
C ARG A 107 5.05 5.10 -3.71
N ALA A 108 6.33 4.78 -3.59
CA ALA A 108 6.94 4.48 -2.30
C ALA A 108 7.94 5.59 -1.98
N THR A 109 7.68 6.35 -0.93
CA THR A 109 8.48 7.53 -0.62
C THR A 109 9.81 7.21 0.03
N ASP A 110 9.94 6.02 0.61
CA ASP A 110 11.15 5.61 1.30
C ASP A 110 12.09 4.74 0.47
N LEU A 111 11.82 4.58 -0.84
CA LEU A 111 12.71 3.83 -1.74
C LEU A 111 13.61 4.74 -2.60
N SER A 112 13.46 6.06 -2.46
CA SER A 112 14.21 7.00 -3.28
C SER A 112 14.45 8.28 -2.51
N ASN A 113 15.59 8.92 -2.76
CA ASN A 113 15.89 10.23 -2.21
C ASN A 113 15.29 11.37 -3.01
N ALA A 114 14.70 11.06 -4.17
CA ALA A 114 14.03 12.08 -4.97
C ALA A 114 12.69 12.44 -4.35
N GLY A 115 12.27 13.66 -4.49
CA GLY A 115 10.97 14.09 -4.01
C GLY A 115 9.85 13.26 -4.66
N GLY A 116 8.89 12.82 -3.85
CA GLY A 116 7.77 12.02 -4.32
C GLY A 116 8.04 10.53 -4.42
N GLY A 117 9.27 10.07 -4.19
CA GLY A 117 9.60 8.66 -4.12
C GLY A 117 9.65 7.94 -5.46
N THR A 118 9.62 6.63 -5.40
CA THR A 118 9.71 5.74 -6.56
C THR A 118 8.31 5.32 -7.01
N VAL A 119 8.04 5.40 -8.31
CA VAL A 119 6.77 4.93 -8.88
C VAL A 119 6.79 3.42 -8.94
N LEU A 120 5.82 2.79 -8.29
CA LEU A 120 5.68 1.34 -8.27
C LEU A 120 4.70 0.85 -9.32
N ALA A 121 3.69 1.65 -9.65
CA ALA A 121 2.68 1.33 -10.64
C ALA A 121 1.95 2.61 -11.01
N GLU A 122 1.29 2.62 -12.16
CA GLU A 122 0.50 3.77 -12.59
C GLU A 122 -0.57 3.33 -13.58
N GLY A 123 -1.60 4.12 -13.69
CA GLY A 123 -2.68 3.85 -14.63
C GLY A 123 -3.89 4.72 -14.36
N ALA A 124 -5.02 4.30 -14.91
CA ALA A 124 -6.28 4.99 -14.77
C ALA A 124 -7.13 4.32 -13.69
N PHE A 125 -8.09 5.08 -13.18
CA PHE A 125 -9.15 4.48 -12.36
C PHE A 125 -10.05 3.63 -13.25
N THR A 126 -10.56 2.56 -12.68
CA THR A 126 -11.54 1.69 -13.34
C THR A 126 -12.86 1.69 -12.55
N SER A 127 -13.94 1.38 -13.23
CA SER A 127 -15.27 1.43 -12.62
C SER A 127 -15.45 0.31 -11.60
N GLY A 128 -15.94 0.66 -10.42
CA GLY A 128 -16.23 -0.27 -9.33
C GLY A 128 -15.05 -0.46 -8.41
N SER A 129 -13.91 -0.83 -8.93
CA SER A 129 -12.67 -0.92 -8.18
C SER A 129 -11.47 -0.67 -9.10
N THR A 130 -10.37 -0.25 -8.51
CA THR A 130 -9.11 0.01 -9.22
C THR A 130 -8.02 -0.74 -8.49
N THR A 131 -7.38 -1.68 -9.17
CA THR A 131 -6.35 -2.53 -8.56
C THR A 131 -5.03 -2.35 -9.29
N PHE A 132 -3.96 -2.16 -8.52
CA PHE A 132 -2.60 -2.11 -9.04
C PHE A 132 -1.79 -3.23 -8.43
N LYS A 133 -1.01 -3.91 -9.26
CA LYS A 133 -0.05 -4.90 -8.80
C LYS A 133 1.34 -4.33 -8.93
N VAL A 134 2.17 -4.62 -7.95
CA VAL A 134 3.55 -4.16 -7.91
C VAL A 134 4.45 -5.34 -8.24
N ASP A 135 5.24 -5.20 -9.30
CA ASP A 135 6.21 -6.22 -9.67
C ASP A 135 7.43 -6.10 -8.75
N ASN A 136 7.94 -7.26 -8.31
CA ASN A 136 9.13 -7.32 -7.46
C ASN A 136 9.05 -6.36 -6.27
N PRO A 137 8.04 -6.51 -5.41
CA PRO A 137 7.85 -5.58 -4.32
C PRO A 137 9.03 -5.59 -3.35
N GLN A 138 9.37 -4.42 -2.86
CA GLN A 138 10.37 -4.22 -1.82
C GLN A 138 9.68 -3.79 -0.54
N GLU A 139 10.35 -3.94 0.59
CA GLU A 139 9.80 -3.48 1.86
C GLU A 139 9.71 -1.97 1.88
N VAL A 140 8.56 -1.48 2.28
CA VAL A 140 8.26 -0.05 2.38
C VAL A 140 7.54 0.21 3.71
N ASP A 141 7.57 1.44 4.17
CA ASP A 141 6.78 1.84 5.32
C ASP A 141 5.67 2.83 4.94
N THR A 142 5.76 3.44 3.79
CA THR A 142 4.79 4.45 3.34
C THR A 142 4.55 4.31 1.84
N ILE A 143 3.28 4.28 1.48
CA ILE A 143 2.83 4.30 0.09
C ILE A 143 2.05 5.59 -0.12
N VAL A 144 2.27 6.25 -1.26
CA VAL A 144 1.48 7.41 -1.66
C VAL A 144 0.75 7.07 -2.97
N ILE A 145 -0.55 7.24 -2.94
CA ILE A 145 -1.36 7.20 -4.15
C ILE A 145 -1.49 8.65 -4.61
N ARG A 146 -0.87 8.95 -5.74
CA ARG A 146 -0.88 10.32 -6.28
C ARG A 146 -1.85 10.40 -7.43
N VAL A 147 -2.93 11.13 -7.23
CA VAL A 147 -3.93 11.35 -8.26
C VAL A 147 -3.55 12.61 -9.04
N THR A 148 -3.27 12.45 -10.32
CA THR A 148 -2.87 13.55 -11.20
C THR A 148 -4.01 14.03 -12.10
N GLN A 149 -4.97 13.15 -12.40
CA GLN A 149 -6.16 13.50 -13.14
C GLN A 149 -7.35 12.83 -12.46
N LEU A 150 -8.46 13.55 -12.36
CA LEU A 150 -9.68 13.03 -11.74
C LEU A 150 -10.46 12.15 -12.71
N PRO A 151 -11.06 11.07 -12.19
CA PRO A 151 -11.98 10.26 -12.99
C PRO A 151 -13.32 10.96 -13.16
N LYS A 152 -14.22 10.31 -13.86
CA LYS A 152 -15.58 10.83 -14.08
C LYS A 152 -16.33 10.89 -12.77
N ASN A 153 -17.11 11.96 -12.61
CA ASN A 153 -18.04 12.06 -11.50
C ASN A 153 -19.25 11.18 -11.80
N SER A 154 -19.71 10.45 -10.80
CA SER A 154 -20.90 9.62 -10.95
C SER A 154 -22.19 10.44 -10.97
N ASP A 155 -22.16 11.69 -10.52
CA ASP A 155 -23.32 12.56 -10.51
C ASP A 155 -23.25 13.53 -11.71
N PRO A 156 -24.07 13.33 -12.74
CA PRO A 156 -24.02 14.17 -13.94
C PRO A 156 -24.54 15.59 -13.72
N THR A 157 -25.15 15.88 -12.57
CA THR A 157 -25.67 17.23 -12.27
C THR A 157 -24.62 18.12 -11.63
N GLU A 158 -23.44 17.58 -11.31
CA GLU A 158 -22.32 18.33 -10.74
C GLU A 158 -21.22 18.51 -11.78
N PHE A 159 -20.08 19.04 -11.35
CA PHE A 159 -18.90 19.08 -12.21
C PHE A 159 -18.54 17.66 -12.65
N PRO A 160 -18.07 17.51 -13.90
CA PRO A 160 -17.96 16.18 -14.50
C PRO A 160 -16.81 15.30 -13.97
N TYR A 161 -15.93 15.82 -13.12
CA TYR A 161 -14.78 15.06 -12.64
C TYR A 161 -14.71 15.10 -11.11
N LYS A 162 -14.62 13.93 -10.51
CA LYS A 162 -14.49 13.76 -9.06
C LYS A 162 -14.07 12.33 -8.75
N ALA A 163 -13.07 12.17 -7.91
CA ALA A 163 -12.67 10.85 -7.45
C ALA A 163 -13.48 10.45 -6.22
N THR A 164 -13.90 9.20 -6.18
CA THR A 164 -14.51 8.59 -5.00
C THR A 164 -13.80 7.30 -4.67
N VAL A 165 -13.63 7.01 -3.39
CA VAL A 165 -13.05 5.76 -2.90
C VAL A 165 -13.75 5.41 -1.60
N THR A 166 -14.29 4.21 -1.51
CA THR A 166 -14.95 3.75 -0.28
C THR A 166 -14.00 3.01 0.65
N GLU A 167 -12.95 2.42 0.11
CA GLU A 167 -11.98 1.69 0.93
C GLU A 167 -10.69 1.47 0.15
N VAL A 168 -9.57 1.55 0.85
CA VAL A 168 -8.24 1.18 0.32
C VAL A 168 -7.79 -0.07 1.07
N THR A 169 -7.41 -1.10 0.32
CA THR A 169 -6.82 -2.29 0.90
C THR A 169 -5.49 -2.59 0.22
N ILE A 170 -4.62 -3.28 0.93
CA ILE A 170 -3.28 -3.63 0.43
C ILE A 170 -3.01 -5.10 0.74
N LYS A 171 -2.15 -5.70 -0.08
CA LYS A 171 -1.65 -7.06 0.13
C LYS A 171 -0.15 -7.09 0.01
#